data_fac2aedde3fec4f5710fe663c2b14c15
#
_entry.id   fac2aedde3fec4f5710fe663c2b14c15
#
_cell.length_a   1.000
_cell.length_b   1.000
_cell.length_c   1.000
_cell.angle_alpha   90.00
_cell.angle_beta   90.00
_cell.angle_gamma   90.00
#
_symmetry.space_group_name_H-M   'P 1'
#
loop_
_entity.id
_entity.type
_entity.pdbx_description
1 polymer ?
#
loop_
_entity_poly.entity_id
_entity_poly.type
_entity_poly.pdbx_seq_one_letter_code
_entity_poly.pdbx_strand_id
1 'polypeptide(L)' 'MEIPYKELSPESLSAIIEEYITREGTEYGEHEYSLQQKVEQVKKQLDRGEIYLSFDPESETCHLAPRDGSQD' A
#
# COMPACT_ATOMS: atom_id res chain seq x y z
N MET A 1 -5.48 -12.91 3.42
CA MET A 1 -6.86 -12.54 3.53
C MET A 1 -7.02 -11.06 3.29
N GLU A 2 -7.84 -10.69 2.35
CA GLU A 2 -8.04 -9.30 2.03
C GLU A 2 -8.94 -8.63 3.05
N ILE A 3 -8.57 -7.47 3.52
CA ILE A 3 -9.42 -6.72 4.42
C ILE A 3 -9.57 -5.32 3.86
N PRO A 4 -10.67 -4.66 4.16
CA PRO A 4 -10.88 -3.32 3.65
C PRO A 4 -9.94 -2.36 4.33
N TYR A 5 -9.26 -1.57 3.54
CA TYR A 5 -8.30 -0.65 4.13
C TYR A 5 -9.00 0.42 4.97
N LYS A 6 -10.28 0.61 4.73
CA LYS A 6 -10.99 1.62 5.50
C LYS A 6 -11.20 1.20 6.94
N GLU A 7 -10.97 -0.06 7.24
CA GLU A 7 -11.10 -0.50 8.60
C GLU A 7 -9.92 -0.05 9.44
N LEU A 8 -8.86 0.37 8.85
CA LEU A 8 -7.69 0.79 9.59
C LEU A 8 -7.77 2.26 9.91
N SER A 9 -7.12 2.64 10.98
CA SER A 9 -7.03 4.05 11.28
C SER A 9 -6.10 4.69 10.25
N PRO A 10 -6.21 5.97 10.03
CA PRO A 10 -5.34 6.62 9.05
C PRO A 10 -3.87 6.47 9.38
N GLU A 11 -3.55 6.45 10.65
CA GLU A 11 -2.17 6.30 11.02
C GLU A 11 -1.64 4.92 10.69
N SER A 12 -2.42 3.90 10.98
CA SER A 12 -2.00 2.55 10.67
C SER A 12 -1.89 2.36 9.18
N LEU A 13 -2.84 2.89 8.44
CA LEU A 13 -2.81 2.75 7.00
C LEU A 13 -1.58 3.45 6.42
N SER A 14 -1.28 4.64 6.90
CA SER A 14 -0.11 5.35 6.40
C SER A 14 1.17 4.57 6.66
N ALA A 15 1.28 3.96 7.82
CA ALA A 15 2.48 3.19 8.13
C ALA A 15 2.62 1.99 7.18
N ILE A 16 1.52 1.33 6.88
CA ILE A 16 1.56 0.20 5.98
C ILE A 16 1.93 0.66 4.58
N ILE A 17 1.39 1.79 4.15
CA ILE A 17 1.69 2.31 2.84
C ILE A 17 3.16 2.71 2.74
N GLU A 18 3.68 3.32 3.77
CA GLU A 18 5.08 3.72 3.75
C GLU A 18 5.98 2.50 3.66
N GLU A 19 5.60 1.45 4.37
CA GLU A 19 6.39 0.25 4.32
C GLU A 19 6.32 -0.37 2.94
N TYR A 20 5.18 -0.32 2.31
CA TYR A 20 5.02 -0.85 0.96
C TYR A 20 5.93 -0.08 -0.01
N ILE A 21 5.95 1.22 0.09
CA ILE A 21 6.78 2.03 -0.79
C ILE A 21 8.25 1.69 -0.57
N THR A 22 8.65 1.57 0.66
CA THR A 22 10.03 1.26 0.96
C THR A 22 10.41 -0.13 0.47
N ARG A 23 9.49 -1.06 0.63
CA ARG A 23 9.79 -2.39 0.22
C ARG A 23 9.91 -2.49 -1.27
N GLU A 24 9.14 -1.75 -2.04
CA GLU A 24 9.25 -1.80 -3.48
C GLU A 24 10.60 -1.31 -3.90
N GLY A 25 11.25 -0.60 -3.04
CA GLY A 25 12.59 -0.18 -3.33
C GLY A 25 12.69 0.76 -4.48
N THR A 26 11.64 1.41 -4.81
CA THR A 26 11.74 2.22 -5.92
C THR A 26 12.38 3.44 -5.55
N GLU A 27 13.28 3.82 -6.28
CA GLU A 27 13.93 4.95 -5.99
C GLU A 27 13.37 5.96 -6.66
N TYR A 28 12.47 6.53 -6.51
CA TYR A 28 11.86 7.45 -7.16
C TYR A 28 12.61 8.57 -7.36
N GLY A 29 13.15 8.89 -8.06
CA GLY A 29 13.67 10.03 -8.46
C GLY A 29 14.15 10.82 -7.55
N GLU A 30 14.33 10.29 -6.80
CA GLU A 30 14.96 10.93 -5.91
C GLU A 30 14.49 12.25 -5.59
N HIS A 31 13.84 12.90 -6.28
CA HIS A 31 13.49 14.16 -5.84
C HIS A 31 12.25 14.59 -6.40
N GLU A 32 11.73 13.91 -7.26
CA GLU A 32 10.55 14.35 -7.86
C GLU A 32 9.38 14.21 -6.95
N TYR A 33 9.31 13.22 -6.13
CA TYR A 33 8.19 13.01 -5.29
C TYR A 33 8.59 12.90 -3.86
N SER A 34 7.89 13.54 -2.98
CA SER A 34 8.12 13.36 -1.57
C SER A 34 7.41 12.07 -1.15
N LEU A 35 7.75 11.58 0.00
CA LEU A 35 7.12 10.39 0.53
C LEU A 35 5.63 10.61 0.64
N GLN A 36 5.22 11.80 1.05
CA GLN A 36 3.82 12.06 1.20
C GLN A 36 3.09 11.95 -0.12
N GLN A 37 3.68 12.39 -1.20
CA GLN A 37 3.06 12.27 -2.49
C GLN A 37 2.93 10.82 -2.90
N LYS A 38 3.90 10.00 -2.57
CA LYS A 38 3.82 8.60 -2.88
C LYS A 38 2.72 7.95 -2.07
N VAL A 39 2.59 8.31 -0.81
CA VAL A 39 1.54 7.77 0.02
C VAL A 39 0.18 8.10 -0.59
N GLU A 40 0.03 9.32 -1.09
CA GLU A 40 -1.22 9.70 -1.68
C GLU A 40 -1.51 8.88 -2.94
N GLN A 41 -0.51 8.63 -3.73
CA GLN A 41 -0.70 7.83 -4.91
C GLN A 41 -1.13 6.43 -4.57
N VAL A 42 -0.53 5.83 -3.56
CA VAL A 42 -0.88 4.48 -3.16
C VAL A 42 -2.31 4.45 -2.63
N LYS A 43 -2.73 5.49 -1.93
CA LYS A 43 -4.08 5.55 -1.46
C LYS A 43 -5.06 5.56 -2.63
N LYS A 44 -4.72 6.25 -3.68
CA LYS A 44 -5.57 6.26 -4.85
C LYS A 44 -5.65 4.90 -5.50
N GLN A 45 -4.56 4.18 -5.50
CA GLN A 45 -4.56 2.86 -6.07
C GLN A 45 -5.45 1.93 -5.23
N LEU A 46 -5.41 2.09 -3.92
CA LEU A 46 -6.28 1.31 -3.06
C LEU A 46 -7.74 1.64 -3.35
N ASP A 47 -8.03 2.91 -3.55
CA ASP A 47 -9.37 3.32 -3.78
C ASP A 47 -9.88 2.80 -5.12
N ARG A 48 -9.01 2.65 -6.09
CA ARG A 48 -9.39 2.13 -7.38
C ARG A 48 -9.43 0.63 -7.41
N GLY A 49 -8.94 -0.03 -6.39
CA GLY A 49 -8.89 -1.46 -6.39
C GLY A 49 -7.71 -2.06 -7.13
N GLU A 50 -6.73 -1.24 -7.43
CA GLU A 50 -5.57 -1.75 -8.13
C GLU A 50 -4.65 -2.52 -7.20
N ILE A 51 -4.66 -2.19 -5.94
CA ILE A 51 -3.94 -2.95 -4.93
C ILE A 51 -4.89 -3.17 -3.77
N TYR A 52 -4.55 -4.06 -2.91
CA TYR A 52 -5.43 -4.36 -1.79
C TYR A 52 -4.64 -4.66 -0.54
N LEU A 53 -5.30 -4.57 0.60
CA LEU A 53 -4.68 -4.81 1.87
C LEU A 53 -4.89 -6.27 2.24
N SER A 54 -3.83 -6.96 2.53
CA SER A 54 -3.89 -8.36 2.85
C SER A 54 -3.37 -8.59 4.25
N PHE A 55 -4.04 -9.44 5.01
CA PHE A 55 -3.61 -9.77 6.36
C PHE A 55 -3.06 -11.18 6.37
N ASP A 56 -1.90 -11.34 6.95
CA ASP A 56 -1.29 -12.65 7.05
C ASP A 56 -1.45 -13.13 8.49
N PRO A 57 -2.29 -14.09 8.74
CA PRO A 57 -2.50 -14.54 10.11
C PRO A 57 -1.32 -15.24 10.74
N GLU A 58 -0.45 -15.79 9.93
CA GLU A 58 0.70 -16.43 10.48
C GLU A 58 1.63 -15.45 11.12
N SER A 59 1.95 -14.38 10.48
CA SER A 59 2.82 -13.39 11.03
C SER A 59 2.02 -12.27 11.68
N GLU A 60 0.72 -12.29 11.55
CA GLU A 60 -0.11 -11.25 12.11
C GLU A 60 0.28 -9.89 11.60
N THR A 61 0.55 -9.78 10.35
CA THR A 61 0.93 -8.51 9.76
C THR A 61 0.06 -8.20 8.56
N CYS A 62 0.02 -6.95 8.20
CA CYS A 62 -0.73 -6.52 7.03
C CYS A 62 0.21 -6.04 5.98
N HIS A 63 -0.10 -6.33 4.74
CA HIS A 63 0.71 -5.90 3.63
C HIS A 63 -0.17 -5.46 2.50
N LEU A 64 0.34 -4.65 1.62
CA LEU A 64 -0.35 -4.30 0.41
C LEU A 64 0.17 -5.19 -0.72
N ALA A 65 -0.70 -5.54 -1.62
CA ALA A 65 -0.32 -6.39 -2.73
C ALA A 65 -1.08 -5.96 -3.97
N PRO A 66 -0.50 -6.12 -5.13
CA PRO A 66 -1.20 -5.76 -6.35
C PRO A 66 -2.31 -6.75 -6.61
N ARG A 67 -3.39 -6.23 -7.15
CA ARG A 67 -4.49 -7.11 -7.45
C ARG A 67 -4.17 -7.85 -8.73
N ASP A 68 -4.20 -9.20 -8.64
CA ASP A 68 -3.76 -9.91 -9.69
C ASP A 68 -4.42 -9.75 -10.94
N GLY A 69 -5.58 -9.72 -10.99
CA GLY A 69 -6.22 -9.67 -12.22
C GLY A 69 -5.83 -8.59 -13.08
N SER A 70 -5.24 -7.68 -12.52
CA SER A 70 -4.93 -6.61 -13.33
C SER A 70 -3.85 -6.91 -14.22
N GLN A 71 -3.21 -7.81 -14.11
CA GLN A 71 -2.19 -7.94 -14.92
C GLN A 71 -2.38 -8.59 -15.94
N ASP A 72 -2.69 -8.81 -16.24
CA ASP A 72 -2.77 -9.41 -17.23
C ASP A 72 -3.11 -9.39 -17.68
#